data_e1a6a245c72674e87ce90398cafe5f3d
#
_entry.id   e1a6a245c72674e87ce90398cafe5f3d
#
_cell.length_a   1.000
_cell.length_b   1.000
_cell.length_c   1.000
_cell.angle_alpha   90.00
_cell.angle_beta   90.00
_cell.angle_gamma   90.00
#
_symmetry.space_group_name_H-M   'P 1'
#
loop_
_entity.id
_entity.type
_entity.pdbx_description
1 polymer ?
#
loop_
_entity_poly.entity_id
_entity_poly.type
_entity_poly.pdbx_seq_one_letter_code
_entity_poly.pdbx_strand_id
1 'polypeptide(L)'
;MTNKRFDKSKLPSRHVTEGPARAPHRSYFYAMGISEDEIHQPWVGVATCWNEAAPCNIALNRQAQAVKMGVKKAGGTPREFTTITVTDGIAMGHEGMRSSLASRDAITDTVELTMRGHCYDALVGLAGCDKSLPGMMMAMVRLNVPSVFIYGGSILPGRLNGQDVTVQDVFEAVGKHQAGNYSDAELAILERVACPSAGACGGQFTANTMACVSEAIGLALPNSSGAPAPYESRDEYGMASGMAVMTLIERNIRARDIVTRKSLENAARVVACTGGSTNAGLHLPAIAHEAGIAFDLFDVCDIFRDTPYFVDLKPGGKYVAKDLYEAGGVPVVMKELRKQGLIHEDCMTATGRTMGEELDVVTRQADGRVIYPAATPITKTGGVVGLKGNLAPEGAIVKVAGMSEDEQVFTGPARVFECEEDAFAAVKAREYREGEVIVIRNEGPAGGPGMREMLATTAALSGQGMGKKVALITDGRFSGATRGFCVGHVGPEAAHGGPIALLRNGDMITLNALSGELSVALSDQELAARKAEWTGPRKTIYATGALWKYAQLVGGARLGAVTHPGAGDEAHVYMDL
;
A
#
# COMPACT_ATOMS: atom_id res chain seq x y z
N MET A 1 -13.40 -22.11 36.21
CA MET A 1 -13.07 -23.27 35.33
C MET A 1 -12.07 -22.75 34.29
N THR A 2 -10.81 -23.14 34.40
CA THR A 2 -9.77 -22.76 33.44
C THR A 2 -10.17 -23.27 32.05
N ASN A 3 -10.28 -22.36 31.11
CA ASN A 3 -10.61 -22.70 29.73
C ASN A 3 -9.48 -23.58 29.15
N LYS A 4 -9.68 -24.91 29.06
CA LYS A 4 -8.69 -25.89 28.58
C LYS A 4 -8.25 -25.67 27.12
N ARG A 5 -8.88 -24.72 26.42
CA ARG A 5 -8.62 -24.42 24.99
C ARG A 5 -7.27 -23.76 24.77
N PHE A 6 -6.80 -22.93 25.72
CA PHE A 6 -5.56 -22.18 25.61
C PHE A 6 -4.59 -22.50 26.75
N ASP A 7 -3.33 -22.75 26.42
CA ASP A 7 -2.26 -22.94 27.40
C ASP A 7 -1.57 -21.62 27.70
N LYS A 8 -2.05 -20.91 28.73
CA LYS A 8 -1.53 -19.59 29.13
C LYS A 8 -0.02 -19.61 29.39
N SER A 9 0.56 -20.73 29.82
CA SER A 9 1.99 -20.85 30.12
C SER A 9 2.89 -20.65 28.87
N LYS A 10 2.31 -20.80 27.68
CA LYS A 10 3.00 -20.62 26.40
C LYS A 10 2.79 -19.24 25.78
N LEU A 11 1.94 -18.40 26.39
CA LEU A 11 1.56 -17.11 25.83
C LEU A 11 2.40 -15.97 26.44
N PRO A 12 2.82 -14.96 25.66
CA PRO A 12 3.55 -13.79 26.16
C PRO A 12 2.88 -13.09 27.35
N SER A 13 1.55 -12.99 27.35
CA SER A 13 0.80 -12.29 28.39
C SER A 13 0.97 -12.91 29.79
N ARG A 14 1.45 -14.16 29.92
CA ARG A 14 1.82 -14.74 31.23
C ARG A 14 2.82 -13.88 32.00
N HIS A 15 3.69 -13.17 31.29
CA HIS A 15 4.72 -12.30 31.90
C HIS A 15 4.15 -11.07 32.63
N VAL A 16 2.87 -10.77 32.44
CA VAL A 16 2.18 -9.67 33.13
C VAL A 16 0.95 -10.15 33.93
N THR A 17 0.51 -11.42 33.73
CA THR A 17 -0.70 -11.94 34.36
C THR A 17 -0.45 -13.03 35.40
N GLU A 18 0.59 -13.87 35.27
CA GLU A 18 0.73 -15.07 36.06
C GLU A 18 1.76 -14.93 37.20
N GLY A 19 1.47 -15.60 38.32
CA GLY A 19 2.36 -15.69 39.48
C GLY A 19 2.28 -14.50 40.45
N PRO A 20 2.82 -14.68 41.71
CA PRO A 20 2.76 -13.66 42.77
C PRO A 20 3.51 -12.37 42.43
N ALA A 21 4.64 -12.45 41.71
CA ALA A 21 5.42 -11.29 41.27
C ALA A 21 4.67 -10.36 40.35
N ARG A 22 3.56 -10.81 39.73
CA ARG A 22 2.72 -10.02 38.83
C ARG A 22 1.48 -9.42 39.53
N ALA A 23 1.37 -9.50 40.83
CA ALA A 23 0.30 -8.86 41.59
C ALA A 23 0.19 -7.33 41.35
N PRO A 24 1.29 -6.54 41.26
CA PRO A 24 1.21 -5.14 40.89
C PRO A 24 0.57 -4.89 39.52
N HIS A 25 0.88 -5.72 38.52
CA HIS A 25 0.29 -5.62 37.18
C HIS A 25 -1.21 -5.90 37.23
N ARG A 26 -1.63 -6.97 37.92
CA ARG A 26 -3.05 -7.30 38.10
C ARG A 26 -3.83 -6.21 38.83
N SER A 27 -3.19 -5.49 39.75
CA SER A 27 -3.82 -4.34 40.42
C SER A 27 -4.22 -3.26 39.42
N TYR A 28 -3.41 -2.98 38.39
CA TYR A 28 -3.77 -2.07 37.30
C TYR A 28 -4.89 -2.66 36.45
N PHE A 29 -4.89 -3.97 36.20
CA PHE A 29 -5.94 -4.60 35.41
C PHE A 29 -7.30 -4.54 36.10
N TYR A 30 -7.35 -4.78 37.40
CA TYR A 30 -8.58 -4.56 38.19
C TYR A 30 -9.04 -3.12 38.18
N ALA A 31 -8.12 -2.15 38.26
CA ALA A 31 -8.46 -0.73 38.15
C ALA A 31 -9.07 -0.34 36.78
N MET A 32 -8.75 -1.12 35.72
CA MET A 32 -9.35 -0.97 34.39
C MET A 32 -10.67 -1.78 34.24
N GLY A 33 -11.18 -2.40 35.30
CA GLY A 33 -12.40 -3.20 35.29
C GLY A 33 -12.28 -4.58 34.62
N ILE A 34 -11.04 -5.10 34.47
CA ILE A 34 -10.81 -6.45 33.94
C ILE A 34 -11.07 -7.45 35.06
N SER A 35 -11.92 -8.44 34.79
CA SER A 35 -12.24 -9.50 35.73
C SER A 35 -11.11 -10.53 35.88
N GLU A 36 -11.16 -11.31 36.96
CA GLU A 36 -10.20 -12.41 37.20
C GLU A 36 -10.14 -13.38 36.03
N ASP A 37 -11.31 -13.78 35.49
CA ASP A 37 -11.36 -14.68 34.33
C ASP A 37 -10.71 -14.07 33.08
N GLU A 38 -10.95 -12.77 32.81
CA GLU A 38 -10.37 -12.07 31.68
C GLU A 38 -8.83 -11.93 31.79
N ILE A 39 -8.28 -11.79 33.01
CA ILE A 39 -6.83 -11.71 33.25
C ILE A 39 -6.14 -12.99 32.74
N HIS A 40 -6.75 -14.15 32.98
CA HIS A 40 -6.18 -15.45 32.63
C HIS A 40 -6.51 -15.93 31.21
N GLN A 41 -7.28 -15.17 30.42
CA GLN A 41 -7.52 -15.45 29.01
C GLN A 41 -6.31 -14.99 28.14
N PRO A 42 -6.23 -15.45 26.86
CA PRO A 42 -5.31 -14.85 25.88
C PRO A 42 -5.60 -13.36 25.68
N TRP A 43 -4.56 -12.55 25.63
CA TRP A 43 -4.67 -11.10 25.43
C TRP A 43 -4.42 -10.72 24.00
N VAL A 44 -5.41 -10.09 23.37
CA VAL A 44 -5.35 -9.70 21.96
C VAL A 44 -5.25 -8.19 21.83
N GLY A 45 -4.13 -7.71 21.28
CA GLY A 45 -4.01 -6.31 20.85
C GLY A 45 -4.94 -6.03 19.68
N VAL A 46 -5.74 -4.97 19.78
CA VAL A 46 -6.58 -4.45 18.70
C VAL A 46 -6.02 -3.09 18.31
N ALA A 47 -5.11 -3.08 17.34
CA ALA A 47 -4.48 -1.87 16.87
C ALA A 47 -5.36 -1.16 15.85
N THR A 48 -5.60 0.14 16.01
CA THR A 48 -6.34 0.94 15.06
C THR A 48 -5.56 2.17 14.62
N CYS A 49 -5.75 2.58 13.38
CA CYS A 49 -5.29 3.86 12.86
C CYS A 49 -6.41 4.92 12.94
N TRP A 50 -7.33 4.78 13.88
CA TRP A 50 -8.45 5.70 14.05
C TRP A 50 -7.96 7.13 14.35
N ASN A 51 -8.51 8.07 13.62
CA ASN A 51 -8.44 9.51 13.90
C ASN A 51 -9.55 10.24 13.14
N GLU A 52 -9.73 11.52 13.41
CA GLU A 52 -10.73 12.38 12.77
C GLU A 52 -10.16 13.18 11.57
N ALA A 53 -8.91 12.92 11.18
CA ALA A 53 -8.23 13.68 10.13
C ALA A 53 -8.73 13.36 8.72
N ALA A 54 -9.34 12.19 8.50
CA ALA A 54 -9.75 11.78 7.16
C ALA A 54 -10.89 10.75 7.16
N PRO A 55 -11.69 10.69 6.09
CA PRO A 55 -12.82 9.76 5.98
C PRO A 55 -12.41 8.29 6.04
N CYS A 56 -11.19 7.94 5.65
CA CYS A 56 -10.67 6.58 5.71
C CYS A 56 -10.48 6.06 7.15
N ASN A 57 -10.37 6.93 8.15
CA ASN A 57 -10.06 6.56 9.52
C ASN A 57 -11.24 6.71 10.50
N ILE A 58 -12.20 7.59 10.21
CA ILE A 58 -13.28 7.95 11.16
C ILE A 58 -14.19 6.78 11.55
N ALA A 59 -14.30 5.72 10.75
CA ALA A 59 -15.12 4.55 11.05
C ALA A 59 -14.37 3.44 11.79
N LEU A 60 -13.05 3.53 11.97
CA LEU A 60 -12.25 2.44 12.50
C LEU A 60 -12.55 2.14 13.97
N ASN A 61 -12.91 3.14 14.79
CA ASN A 61 -13.28 2.90 16.19
C ASN A 61 -14.54 2.04 16.31
N ARG A 62 -15.59 2.27 15.48
CA ARG A 62 -16.78 1.44 15.42
C ARG A 62 -16.41 0.00 15.06
N GLN A 63 -15.61 -0.18 14.03
CA GLN A 63 -15.17 -1.50 13.58
C GLN A 63 -14.33 -2.22 14.64
N ALA A 64 -13.50 -1.49 15.41
CA ALA A 64 -12.73 -2.07 16.52
C ALA A 64 -13.66 -2.64 17.62
N GLN A 65 -14.82 -2.04 17.86
CA GLN A 65 -15.79 -2.61 18.82
C GLN A 65 -16.31 -3.98 18.34
N ALA A 66 -16.60 -4.12 17.04
CA ALA A 66 -17.02 -5.41 16.48
C ALA A 66 -15.90 -6.48 16.61
N VAL A 67 -14.64 -6.11 16.36
CA VAL A 67 -13.48 -6.99 16.59
C VAL A 67 -13.41 -7.44 18.04
N LYS A 68 -13.51 -6.50 18.98
CA LYS A 68 -13.46 -6.80 20.43
C LYS A 68 -14.59 -7.73 20.84
N MET A 69 -15.78 -7.57 20.29
CA MET A 69 -16.89 -8.52 20.52
C MET A 69 -16.53 -9.93 20.02
N GLY A 70 -15.91 -10.04 18.83
CA GLY A 70 -15.47 -11.33 18.28
C GLY A 70 -14.42 -12.01 19.15
N VAL A 71 -13.41 -11.27 19.61
CA VAL A 71 -12.38 -11.78 20.54
C VAL A 71 -13.01 -12.29 21.85
N LYS A 72 -13.89 -11.48 22.48
CA LYS A 72 -14.58 -11.87 23.72
C LYS A 72 -15.43 -13.11 23.54
N LYS A 73 -16.22 -13.17 22.45
CA LYS A 73 -17.06 -14.32 22.12
C LYS A 73 -16.25 -15.62 21.97
N ALA A 74 -15.00 -15.50 21.50
CA ALA A 74 -14.09 -16.65 21.35
C ALA A 74 -13.21 -16.93 22.59
N GLY A 75 -13.41 -16.20 23.70
CA GLY A 75 -12.76 -16.44 24.99
C GLY A 75 -11.39 -15.77 25.15
N GLY A 76 -11.19 -14.63 24.49
CA GLY A 76 -10.00 -13.78 24.64
C GLY A 76 -10.30 -12.43 25.27
N THR A 77 -9.27 -11.74 25.74
CA THR A 77 -9.32 -10.42 26.35
C THR A 77 -8.75 -9.37 25.36
N PRO A 78 -9.61 -8.61 24.66
CA PRO A 78 -9.14 -7.63 23.69
C PRO A 78 -8.65 -6.34 24.38
N ARG A 79 -7.56 -5.77 23.91
CA ARG A 79 -7.01 -4.48 24.34
C ARG A 79 -6.82 -3.58 23.12
N GLU A 80 -7.67 -2.57 23.02
CA GLU A 80 -7.60 -1.60 21.93
C GLU A 80 -6.55 -0.54 22.23
N PHE A 81 -5.77 -0.19 21.20
CA PHE A 81 -4.85 0.95 21.20
C PHE A 81 -4.77 1.57 19.81
N THR A 82 -4.35 2.83 19.75
CA THR A 82 -4.25 3.57 18.50
C THR A 82 -2.80 3.79 18.09
N THR A 83 -2.58 3.81 16.78
CA THR A 83 -1.37 4.31 16.15
C THR A 83 -1.71 5.47 15.21
N ILE A 84 -0.69 6.12 14.66
CA ILE A 84 -0.88 7.28 13.78
C ILE A 84 -1.35 6.86 12.39
N THR A 85 -1.85 7.84 11.63
CA THR A 85 -1.99 7.79 10.16
C THR A 85 -1.81 9.19 9.59
N VAL A 86 -1.07 9.29 8.50
CA VAL A 86 -1.08 10.45 7.61
C VAL A 86 -1.87 10.06 6.36
N THR A 87 -2.88 10.85 6.03
CA THR A 87 -3.77 10.56 4.90
C THR A 87 -3.23 11.21 3.63
N ASP A 88 -2.88 10.38 2.66
CA ASP A 88 -2.30 10.82 1.39
C ASP A 88 -3.19 11.83 0.67
N GLY A 89 -4.50 11.61 0.62
CA GLY A 89 -5.44 12.52 -0.02
C GLY A 89 -5.48 13.95 0.56
N ILE A 90 -5.20 14.10 1.86
CA ILE A 90 -5.11 15.41 2.53
C ILE A 90 -3.69 15.99 2.43
N ALA A 91 -2.67 15.13 2.49
CA ALA A 91 -1.26 15.52 2.47
C ALA A 91 -0.75 15.85 1.04
N MET A 92 -1.47 15.43 0.00
CA MET A 92 -1.04 15.55 -1.40
C MET A 92 -1.02 17.01 -1.88
N GLY A 93 0.00 17.37 -2.66
CA GLY A 93 0.14 18.71 -3.25
C GLY A 93 0.75 19.76 -2.31
N HIS A 94 1.25 19.36 -1.14
CA HIS A 94 2.02 20.22 -0.23
C HIS A 94 3.07 19.42 0.55
N GLU A 95 3.88 20.11 1.35
CA GLU A 95 5.02 19.55 2.09
C GLU A 95 4.62 18.36 3.01
N GLY A 96 3.41 18.36 3.56
CA GLY A 96 2.90 17.29 4.42
C GLY A 96 2.95 15.89 3.78
N MET A 97 3.00 15.80 2.44
CA MET A 97 3.09 14.52 1.74
C MET A 97 4.40 13.75 2.04
N ARG A 98 5.46 14.43 2.45
CA ARG A 98 6.71 13.82 2.90
C ARG A 98 6.53 12.99 4.18
N SER A 99 5.55 13.34 5.02
CA SER A 99 5.22 12.57 6.23
C SER A 99 4.49 11.26 5.95
N SER A 100 3.90 11.11 4.76
CA SER A 100 3.08 9.96 4.42
C SER A 100 3.86 8.64 4.50
N LEU A 101 4.91 8.44 3.68
CA LEU A 101 5.65 7.17 3.70
C LEU A 101 6.41 6.96 5.01
N ALA A 102 6.95 8.02 5.61
CA ALA A 102 7.62 7.93 6.91
C ALA A 102 6.67 7.42 8.01
N SER A 103 5.35 7.73 7.91
CA SER A 103 4.35 7.22 8.84
C SER A 103 4.15 5.70 8.75
N ARG A 104 4.44 5.04 7.61
CA ARG A 104 4.35 3.59 7.45
C ARG A 104 5.26 2.89 8.46
N ASP A 105 6.53 3.29 8.51
CA ASP A 105 7.52 2.73 9.44
C ASP A 105 7.19 3.10 10.89
N ALA A 106 6.75 4.33 11.14
CA ALA A 106 6.32 4.78 12.48
C ALA A 106 5.10 3.99 13.00
N ILE A 107 4.15 3.63 12.13
CA ILE A 107 3.02 2.75 12.48
C ILE A 107 3.53 1.38 12.89
N THR A 108 4.43 0.79 12.11
CA THR A 108 5.05 -0.49 12.40
C THR A 108 5.74 -0.46 13.76
N ASP A 109 6.55 0.56 14.04
CA ASP A 109 7.31 0.73 15.27
C ASP A 109 6.40 0.93 16.48
N THR A 110 5.37 1.76 16.38
CA THR A 110 4.45 2.03 17.51
C THR A 110 3.59 0.82 17.86
N VAL A 111 3.16 0.05 16.86
CA VAL A 111 2.43 -1.20 17.09
C VAL A 111 3.36 -2.24 17.74
N GLU A 112 4.59 -2.39 17.25
CA GLU A 112 5.58 -3.27 17.84
C GLU A 112 5.85 -2.93 19.31
N LEU A 113 6.15 -1.66 19.61
CA LEU A 113 6.44 -1.21 20.98
C LEU A 113 5.26 -1.47 21.93
N THR A 114 4.03 -1.21 21.47
CA THR A 114 2.83 -1.44 22.29
C THR A 114 2.60 -2.92 22.56
N MET A 115 2.67 -3.75 21.52
CA MET A 115 2.46 -5.19 21.63
C MET A 115 3.50 -5.86 22.55
N ARG A 116 4.78 -5.51 22.36
CA ARG A 116 5.87 -6.07 23.18
C ARG A 116 5.84 -5.54 24.60
N GLY A 117 5.66 -4.22 24.80
CA GLY A 117 5.65 -3.61 26.13
C GLY A 117 4.52 -4.10 27.03
N HIS A 118 3.39 -4.53 26.45
CA HIS A 118 2.25 -5.07 27.19
C HIS A 118 2.10 -6.60 27.09
N CYS A 119 3.04 -7.26 26.42
CA CYS A 119 3.07 -8.72 26.25
C CYS A 119 1.79 -9.29 25.66
N TYR A 120 1.20 -8.66 24.63
CA TYR A 120 0.00 -9.18 23.99
C TYR A 120 0.31 -10.43 23.14
N ASP A 121 -0.61 -11.41 23.17
CA ASP A 121 -0.41 -12.72 22.58
C ASP A 121 -0.70 -12.78 21.08
N ALA A 122 -1.54 -11.88 20.59
CA ALA A 122 -1.99 -11.83 19.21
C ALA A 122 -2.41 -10.41 18.82
N LEU A 123 -2.54 -10.15 17.51
CA LEU A 123 -2.83 -8.83 16.95
C LEU A 123 -4.00 -8.90 15.97
N VAL A 124 -5.00 -8.04 16.14
CA VAL A 124 -5.92 -7.66 15.07
C VAL A 124 -5.65 -6.21 14.72
N GLY A 125 -5.25 -5.96 13.48
CA GLY A 125 -4.88 -4.62 13.02
C GLY A 125 -5.89 -4.05 12.04
N LEU A 126 -6.41 -2.86 12.37
CA LEU A 126 -7.37 -2.12 11.55
C LEU A 126 -6.69 -0.89 10.93
N ALA A 127 -6.74 -0.80 9.60
CA ALA A 127 -6.15 0.30 8.85
C ALA A 127 -7.05 0.76 7.71
N GLY A 128 -7.03 2.05 7.38
CA GLY A 128 -7.94 2.63 6.40
C GLY A 128 -7.26 3.46 5.29
N CYS A 129 -5.94 3.74 5.36
CA CYS A 129 -5.29 4.64 4.44
C CYS A 129 -4.00 4.05 3.84
N ASP A 130 -3.52 4.65 2.77
CA ASP A 130 -2.43 4.20 1.89
C ASP A 130 -1.22 3.60 2.61
N LYS A 131 -0.72 4.25 3.63
CA LYS A 131 0.51 3.83 4.35
C LYS A 131 0.20 3.06 5.62
N SER A 132 -1.02 3.21 6.17
CA SER A 132 -1.42 2.46 7.36
C SER A 132 -1.69 0.99 7.07
N LEU A 133 -2.15 0.64 5.86
CA LEU A 133 -2.33 -0.77 5.48
C LEU A 133 -0.99 -1.53 5.47
N PRO A 134 0.00 -1.13 4.65
CA PRO A 134 1.28 -1.82 4.65
C PRO A 134 1.99 -1.72 6.00
N GLY A 135 1.95 -0.58 6.71
CA GLY A 135 2.58 -0.44 8.03
C GLY A 135 2.01 -1.41 9.06
N MET A 136 0.69 -1.62 9.05
CA MET A 136 0.04 -2.59 9.95
C MET A 136 0.42 -4.04 9.59
N MET A 137 0.46 -4.38 8.28
CA MET A 137 0.90 -5.70 7.84
C MET A 137 2.39 -5.93 8.15
N MET A 138 3.25 -4.92 7.99
CA MET A 138 4.66 -4.97 8.41
C MET A 138 4.77 -5.26 9.91
N ALA A 139 3.99 -4.58 10.76
CA ALA A 139 3.98 -4.82 12.21
C ALA A 139 3.60 -6.26 12.56
N MET A 140 2.58 -6.84 11.92
CA MET A 140 2.18 -8.23 12.11
C MET A 140 3.31 -9.21 11.80
N VAL A 141 3.98 -8.98 10.67
CA VAL A 141 5.09 -9.82 10.20
C VAL A 141 6.33 -9.68 11.08
N ARG A 142 6.66 -8.45 11.49
CA ARG A 142 7.79 -8.17 12.40
C ARG A 142 7.61 -8.84 13.76
N LEU A 143 6.43 -8.70 14.34
CA LEU A 143 6.07 -9.31 15.63
C LEU A 143 5.98 -10.83 15.55
N ASN A 144 5.59 -11.36 14.41
CA ASN A 144 5.39 -12.79 14.18
C ASN A 144 4.52 -13.48 15.25
N VAL A 145 3.43 -12.83 15.62
CA VAL A 145 2.36 -13.38 16.48
C VAL A 145 1.15 -13.77 15.63
N PRO A 146 0.22 -14.60 16.14
CA PRO A 146 -1.07 -14.81 15.49
C PRO A 146 -1.74 -13.49 15.15
N SER A 147 -2.06 -13.24 13.88
CA SER A 147 -2.50 -11.92 13.43
C SER A 147 -3.57 -11.99 12.36
N VAL A 148 -4.53 -11.08 12.42
CA VAL A 148 -5.56 -10.89 11.40
C VAL A 148 -5.64 -9.41 11.02
N PHE A 149 -5.55 -9.13 9.73
CA PHE A 149 -5.67 -7.78 9.19
C PHE A 149 -7.12 -7.45 8.82
N ILE A 150 -7.54 -6.20 9.08
CA ILE A 150 -8.84 -5.67 8.65
C ILE A 150 -8.63 -4.33 7.93
N TYR A 151 -9.14 -4.26 6.73
CA TYR A 151 -9.29 -3.01 6.00
C TYR A 151 -10.52 -2.25 6.48
N GLY A 152 -10.41 -0.92 6.67
CA GLY A 152 -11.54 -0.07 7.09
C GLY A 152 -12.67 0.06 6.08
N GLY A 153 -12.45 -0.36 4.84
CA GLY A 153 -13.42 -0.32 3.74
C GLY A 153 -13.26 0.90 2.82
N SER A 154 -13.72 0.75 1.57
CA SER A 154 -13.72 1.83 0.59
C SER A 154 -14.83 2.85 0.87
N ILE A 155 -14.62 4.09 0.42
CA ILE A 155 -15.67 5.11 0.36
C ILE A 155 -16.68 4.75 -0.74
N LEU A 156 -17.93 5.12 -0.55
CA LEU A 156 -18.91 5.05 -1.64
C LEU A 156 -18.59 6.10 -2.71
N PRO A 157 -18.84 5.81 -4.00
CA PRO A 157 -18.75 6.82 -5.03
C PRO A 157 -19.84 7.87 -4.84
N GLY A 158 -19.55 9.11 -5.18
CA GLY A 158 -20.56 10.14 -5.35
C GLY A 158 -21.32 9.97 -6.67
N ARG A 159 -22.41 10.74 -6.84
CA ARG A 159 -23.20 10.73 -8.09
C ARG A 159 -23.32 12.14 -8.64
N LEU A 160 -22.88 12.32 -9.88
CA LEU A 160 -23.05 13.57 -10.61
C LEU A 160 -23.50 13.27 -12.05
N ASN A 161 -24.59 13.89 -12.48
CA ASN A 161 -25.18 13.70 -13.82
C ASN A 161 -25.40 12.22 -14.19
N GLY A 162 -25.80 11.39 -13.21
CA GLY A 162 -26.05 9.96 -13.41
C GLY A 162 -24.80 9.08 -13.46
N GLN A 163 -23.60 9.64 -13.30
CA GLN A 163 -22.33 8.92 -13.28
C GLN A 163 -21.73 8.85 -11.88
N ASP A 164 -20.96 7.79 -11.63
CA ASP A 164 -20.18 7.64 -10.40
C ASP A 164 -18.91 8.51 -10.48
N VAL A 165 -18.73 9.34 -9.45
CA VAL A 165 -17.58 10.23 -9.29
C VAL A 165 -16.83 9.91 -8.00
N THR A 166 -15.52 10.18 -8.01
CA THR A 166 -14.60 9.93 -6.89
C THR A 166 -13.70 11.15 -6.69
N VAL A 167 -12.86 11.13 -5.66
CA VAL A 167 -11.84 12.17 -5.45
C VAL A 167 -10.90 12.36 -6.65
N GLN A 168 -10.68 11.31 -7.47
CA GLN A 168 -9.90 11.42 -8.71
C GLN A 168 -10.54 12.42 -9.67
N ASP A 169 -11.86 12.37 -9.83
CA ASP A 169 -12.60 13.28 -10.71
C ASP A 169 -12.45 14.74 -10.24
N VAL A 170 -12.32 14.96 -8.91
CA VAL A 170 -12.05 16.30 -8.34
C VAL A 170 -10.64 16.77 -8.69
N PHE A 171 -9.60 15.92 -8.54
CA PHE A 171 -8.24 16.28 -8.93
C PHE A 171 -8.14 16.61 -10.44
N GLU A 172 -8.81 15.85 -11.29
CA GLU A 172 -8.87 16.12 -12.73
C GLU A 172 -9.62 17.44 -13.04
N ALA A 173 -10.70 17.73 -12.29
CA ALA A 173 -11.46 18.96 -12.43
C ALA A 173 -10.64 20.19 -12.01
N VAL A 174 -9.78 20.10 -10.99
CA VAL A 174 -8.84 21.17 -10.63
C VAL A 174 -7.91 21.50 -11.79
N GLY A 175 -7.36 20.50 -12.47
CA GLY A 175 -6.53 20.72 -13.67
C GLY A 175 -7.30 21.39 -14.81
N LYS A 176 -8.56 20.99 -15.06
CA LYS A 176 -9.44 21.63 -16.06
C LYS A 176 -9.79 23.07 -15.67
N HIS A 177 -10.05 23.32 -14.39
CA HIS A 177 -10.33 24.66 -13.86
C HIS A 177 -9.14 25.59 -14.06
N GLN A 178 -7.93 25.16 -13.73
CA GLN A 178 -6.69 25.92 -13.97
C GLN A 178 -6.46 26.21 -15.46
N ALA A 179 -6.93 25.36 -16.35
CA ALA A 179 -6.90 25.56 -17.80
C ALA A 179 -8.05 26.45 -18.35
N GLY A 180 -8.97 26.90 -17.46
CA GLY A 180 -10.13 27.69 -17.84
C GLY A 180 -11.30 26.93 -18.47
N ASN A 181 -11.27 25.57 -18.37
CA ASN A 181 -12.27 24.66 -18.96
C ASN A 181 -13.28 24.11 -17.96
N TYR A 182 -13.30 24.62 -16.74
CA TYR A 182 -14.20 24.23 -15.65
C TYR A 182 -14.43 25.43 -14.74
N SER A 183 -15.68 25.75 -14.42
CA SER A 183 -16.02 26.92 -13.61
C SER A 183 -15.93 26.66 -12.11
N ASP A 184 -15.82 27.72 -11.30
CA ASP A 184 -15.88 27.64 -9.83
C ASP A 184 -17.17 26.94 -9.35
N ALA A 185 -18.30 27.21 -9.99
CA ALA A 185 -19.59 26.63 -9.63
C ALA A 185 -19.64 25.12 -9.89
N GLU A 186 -19.11 24.66 -11.03
CA GLU A 186 -19.03 23.21 -11.35
C GLU A 186 -18.09 22.49 -10.39
N LEU A 187 -16.93 23.09 -10.07
CA LEU A 187 -15.98 22.54 -9.12
C LEU A 187 -16.61 22.43 -7.73
N ALA A 188 -17.30 23.47 -7.26
CA ALA A 188 -17.99 23.49 -5.97
C ALA A 188 -19.11 22.42 -5.85
N ILE A 189 -19.76 22.08 -6.95
CA ILE A 189 -20.75 20.99 -6.98
C ILE A 189 -20.04 19.63 -6.86
N LEU A 190 -18.99 19.41 -7.67
CA LEU A 190 -18.27 18.13 -7.71
C LEU A 190 -17.60 17.82 -6.37
N GLU A 191 -16.90 18.79 -5.71
CA GLU A 191 -16.23 18.59 -4.43
C GLU A 191 -17.18 18.15 -3.32
N ARG A 192 -18.43 18.60 -3.32
CA ARG A 192 -19.44 18.25 -2.30
C ARG A 192 -20.02 16.86 -2.45
N VAL A 193 -20.02 16.32 -3.67
CA VAL A 193 -20.68 15.04 -3.95
C VAL A 193 -19.71 13.88 -4.13
N ALA A 194 -18.42 14.15 -4.41
CA ALA A 194 -17.46 13.12 -4.80
C ALA A 194 -17.12 12.12 -3.67
N CYS A 195 -17.22 12.54 -2.40
CA CYS A 195 -16.84 11.74 -1.22
C CYS A 195 -18.00 11.70 -0.21
N PRO A 196 -19.07 10.91 -0.44
CA PRO A 196 -20.32 11.01 0.33
C PRO A 196 -20.32 10.21 1.65
N SER A 197 -19.29 9.44 1.99
CA SER A 197 -19.28 8.56 3.16
C SER A 197 -17.92 8.47 3.83
N ALA A 198 -17.86 7.80 4.97
CA ALA A 198 -16.60 7.27 5.50
C ALA A 198 -16.01 6.24 4.55
N GLY A 199 -14.70 5.99 4.65
CA GLY A 199 -13.98 4.99 3.89
C GLY A 199 -12.74 5.56 3.18
N ALA A 200 -11.91 4.66 2.68
CA ALA A 200 -10.75 5.00 1.87
C ALA A 200 -11.14 5.28 0.41
N CYS A 201 -10.17 5.41 -0.48
CA CYS A 201 -10.42 5.79 -1.88
C CYS A 201 -11.46 4.91 -2.59
N GLY A 202 -12.26 5.51 -3.48
CA GLY A 202 -13.31 4.80 -4.24
C GLY A 202 -12.81 4.00 -5.45
N GLY A 203 -11.55 4.16 -5.88
CA GLY A 203 -10.96 3.42 -7.00
C GLY A 203 -9.85 2.45 -6.55
N GLN A 204 -9.24 1.76 -7.51
CA GLN A 204 -8.11 0.85 -7.26
C GLN A 204 -6.80 1.66 -7.10
N PHE A 205 -6.81 2.59 -6.15
CA PHE A 205 -5.67 3.36 -5.70
C PHE A 205 -4.91 2.55 -4.63
N THR A 206 -3.93 3.16 -3.96
CA THR A 206 -3.04 2.41 -3.08
C THR A 206 -3.76 1.72 -1.94
N ALA A 207 -4.72 2.37 -1.27
CA ALA A 207 -5.44 1.77 -0.14
C ALA A 207 -6.21 0.50 -0.56
N ASN A 208 -7.02 0.56 -1.63
CA ASN A 208 -7.74 -0.62 -2.13
C ASN A 208 -6.80 -1.68 -2.71
N THR A 209 -5.70 -1.28 -3.36
CA THR A 209 -4.66 -2.20 -3.81
C THR A 209 -4.09 -3.00 -2.64
N MET A 210 -3.68 -2.32 -1.56
CA MET A 210 -3.11 -3.00 -0.39
C MET A 210 -4.16 -3.77 0.42
N ALA A 211 -5.43 -3.37 0.34
CA ALA A 211 -6.54 -4.17 0.85
C ALA A 211 -6.69 -5.50 0.09
N CYS A 212 -6.69 -5.46 -1.24
CA CYS A 212 -6.67 -6.68 -2.07
C CYS A 212 -5.44 -7.55 -1.79
N VAL A 213 -4.26 -6.93 -1.60
CA VAL A 213 -3.02 -7.61 -1.19
C VAL A 213 -3.20 -8.35 0.13
N SER A 214 -3.86 -7.75 1.14
CA SER A 214 -4.05 -8.38 2.44
C SER A 214 -4.85 -9.69 2.38
N GLU A 215 -5.85 -9.78 1.51
CA GLU A 215 -6.57 -11.02 1.24
C GLU A 215 -5.71 -12.03 0.45
N ALA A 216 -5.04 -11.55 -0.60
CA ALA A 216 -4.25 -12.41 -1.48
C ALA A 216 -3.03 -13.04 -0.77
N ILE A 217 -2.42 -12.32 0.19
CA ILE A 217 -1.41 -12.87 1.10
C ILE A 217 -2.03 -13.89 2.06
N GLY A 218 -3.31 -13.72 2.42
CA GLY A 218 -4.01 -14.52 3.42
C GLY A 218 -4.09 -13.91 4.82
N LEU A 219 -3.63 -12.67 5.03
CA LEU A 219 -3.71 -11.99 6.34
C LEU A 219 -5.10 -11.47 6.69
N ALA A 220 -5.96 -11.23 5.69
CA ALA A 220 -7.34 -10.80 5.87
C ALA A 220 -8.31 -11.94 5.51
N LEU A 221 -9.51 -11.89 6.08
CA LEU A 221 -10.55 -12.86 5.76
C LEU A 221 -11.06 -12.68 4.32
N PRO A 222 -11.42 -13.77 3.61
CA PRO A 222 -11.93 -13.68 2.25
C PRO A 222 -13.08 -12.69 2.09
N ASN A 223 -13.03 -11.86 1.04
CA ASN A 223 -13.98 -10.81 0.69
C ASN A 223 -14.11 -9.66 1.70
N SER A 224 -13.29 -9.65 2.76
CA SER A 224 -13.33 -8.59 3.77
C SER A 224 -12.75 -7.27 3.28
N SER A 225 -11.80 -7.28 2.36
CA SER A 225 -11.16 -6.08 1.84
C SER A 225 -12.06 -5.27 0.91
N GLY A 226 -13.05 -5.90 0.28
CA GLY A 226 -13.90 -5.24 -0.71
C GLY A 226 -15.06 -4.43 -0.14
N ALA A 227 -15.59 -4.80 1.04
CA ALA A 227 -16.80 -4.21 1.59
C ALA A 227 -16.63 -2.70 1.88
N PRO A 228 -17.51 -1.82 1.35
CA PRO A 228 -17.48 -0.39 1.67
C PRO A 228 -17.59 -0.09 3.16
N ALA A 229 -16.94 0.99 3.63
CA ALA A 229 -16.88 1.35 5.05
C ALA A 229 -18.24 1.55 5.73
N PRO A 230 -19.27 2.14 5.10
CA PRO A 230 -20.58 2.31 5.72
C PRO A 230 -21.46 1.06 5.74
N TYR A 231 -21.06 -0.05 5.10
CA TYR A 231 -21.86 -1.28 5.05
C TYR A 231 -21.84 -2.02 6.40
N GLU A 232 -22.98 -2.59 6.79
CA GLU A 232 -23.11 -3.41 8.00
C GLU A 232 -22.22 -4.65 7.98
N SER A 233 -21.98 -5.23 6.80
CA SER A 233 -21.05 -6.35 6.61
C SER A 233 -19.63 -6.08 7.14
N ARG A 234 -19.24 -4.80 7.29
CA ARG A 234 -17.96 -4.44 7.94
C ARG A 234 -17.88 -4.90 9.39
N ASP A 235 -18.99 -4.77 10.14
CA ASP A 235 -19.06 -5.19 11.53
C ASP A 235 -19.05 -6.74 11.65
N GLU A 236 -19.67 -7.42 10.68
CA GLU A 236 -19.63 -8.90 10.59
C GLU A 236 -18.19 -9.39 10.35
N TYR A 237 -17.47 -8.79 9.38
CA TYR A 237 -16.05 -9.08 9.14
C TYR A 237 -15.19 -8.74 10.35
N GLY A 238 -15.48 -7.64 11.06
CA GLY A 238 -14.82 -7.27 12.30
C GLY A 238 -14.95 -8.36 13.36
N MET A 239 -16.19 -8.80 13.62
CA MET A 239 -16.47 -9.88 14.58
C MET A 239 -15.83 -11.19 14.16
N ALA A 240 -15.91 -11.57 12.89
CA ALA A 240 -15.30 -12.79 12.35
C ALA A 240 -13.78 -12.76 12.49
N SER A 241 -13.13 -11.62 12.24
CA SER A 241 -11.68 -11.46 12.40
C SER A 241 -11.23 -11.59 13.86
N GLY A 242 -12.03 -11.03 14.80
CA GLY A 242 -11.80 -11.22 16.23
C GLY A 242 -11.93 -12.68 16.67
N MET A 243 -12.81 -13.45 16.04
CA MET A 243 -12.91 -14.90 16.29
C MET A 243 -11.76 -15.67 15.61
N ALA A 244 -11.40 -15.29 14.40
CA ALA A 244 -10.34 -15.95 13.64
C ALA A 244 -8.98 -15.87 14.34
N VAL A 245 -8.60 -14.70 14.88
CA VAL A 245 -7.32 -14.56 15.60
C VAL A 245 -7.23 -15.51 16.80
N MET A 246 -8.34 -15.80 17.49
CA MET A 246 -8.38 -16.77 18.58
C MET A 246 -8.15 -18.21 18.08
N THR A 247 -8.64 -18.54 16.89
CA THR A 247 -8.34 -19.83 16.23
C THR A 247 -6.87 -19.93 15.85
N LEU A 248 -6.26 -18.83 15.37
CA LEU A 248 -4.82 -18.81 15.07
C LEU A 248 -3.97 -19.01 16.34
N ILE A 249 -4.35 -18.43 17.49
CA ILE A 249 -3.69 -18.70 18.78
C ILE A 249 -3.76 -20.18 19.13
N GLU A 250 -4.95 -20.78 19.07
CA GLU A 250 -5.18 -22.19 19.38
C GLU A 250 -4.33 -23.12 18.51
N ARG A 251 -4.22 -22.80 17.22
CA ARG A 251 -3.46 -23.59 16.24
C ARG A 251 -1.99 -23.19 16.15
N ASN A 252 -1.55 -22.17 16.89
CA ASN A 252 -0.21 -21.58 16.84
C ASN A 252 0.21 -21.20 15.42
N ILE A 253 -0.71 -20.61 14.64
CA ILE A 253 -0.42 -20.07 13.30
C ILE A 253 -0.06 -18.61 13.47
N ARG A 254 1.13 -18.23 13.04
CA ARG A 254 1.71 -16.89 13.17
C ARG A 254 1.73 -16.15 11.84
N ALA A 255 1.99 -14.86 11.87
CA ALA A 255 2.01 -14.03 10.66
C ALA A 255 3.00 -14.55 9.59
N ARG A 256 4.19 -15.04 9.97
CA ARG A 256 5.18 -15.58 9.02
C ARG A 256 4.85 -16.99 8.50
N ASP A 257 3.89 -17.70 9.10
CA ASP A 257 3.35 -18.93 8.51
C ASP A 257 2.40 -18.62 7.36
N ILE A 258 1.82 -17.42 7.35
CA ILE A 258 0.91 -16.89 6.31
C ILE A 258 1.70 -16.13 5.25
N VAL A 259 2.58 -15.21 5.68
CA VAL A 259 3.40 -14.39 4.78
C VAL A 259 4.64 -15.16 4.37
N THR A 260 4.59 -15.74 3.19
CA THR A 260 5.65 -16.53 2.57
C THR A 260 6.00 -15.96 1.20
N ARG A 261 7.09 -16.41 0.59
CA ARG A 261 7.42 -16.04 -0.80
C ARG A 261 6.24 -16.31 -1.73
N LYS A 262 5.59 -17.46 -1.64
CA LYS A 262 4.45 -17.86 -2.45
C LYS A 262 3.23 -16.95 -2.24
N SER A 263 2.91 -16.57 -1.01
CA SER A 263 1.79 -15.69 -0.74
C SER A 263 2.03 -14.24 -1.22
N LEU A 264 3.29 -13.77 -1.20
CA LEU A 264 3.69 -12.50 -1.80
C LEU A 264 3.55 -12.54 -3.34
N GLU A 265 3.88 -13.66 -3.97
CA GLU A 265 3.66 -13.85 -5.41
C GLU A 265 2.17 -13.84 -5.76
N ASN A 266 1.31 -14.50 -4.98
CA ASN A 266 -0.15 -14.42 -5.12
C ASN A 266 -0.64 -12.96 -5.06
N ALA A 267 -0.13 -12.19 -4.09
CA ALA A 267 -0.49 -10.79 -3.92
C ALA A 267 -0.04 -9.92 -5.11
N ALA A 268 1.19 -10.11 -5.58
CA ALA A 268 1.70 -9.39 -6.75
C ALA A 268 0.83 -9.66 -7.99
N ARG A 269 0.38 -10.90 -8.21
CA ARG A 269 -0.55 -11.24 -9.30
C ARG A 269 -1.89 -10.53 -9.18
N VAL A 270 -2.44 -10.43 -7.96
CA VAL A 270 -3.70 -9.69 -7.74
C VAL A 270 -3.52 -8.20 -8.02
N VAL A 271 -2.38 -7.60 -7.66
CA VAL A 271 -2.07 -6.21 -8.04
C VAL A 271 -2.03 -6.05 -9.55
N ALA A 272 -1.32 -6.93 -10.25
CA ALA A 272 -1.16 -6.88 -11.70
C ALA A 272 -2.50 -7.00 -12.44
N CYS A 273 -3.31 -8.01 -12.09
CA CYS A 273 -4.56 -8.29 -12.78
C CYS A 273 -5.67 -7.26 -12.51
N THR A 274 -5.58 -6.50 -11.41
CA THR A 274 -6.52 -5.42 -11.05
C THR A 274 -6.08 -4.03 -11.51
N GLY A 275 -4.92 -3.91 -12.16
CA GLY A 275 -4.34 -2.60 -12.51
C GLY A 275 -4.10 -1.74 -11.27
N GLY A 276 -3.59 -2.34 -10.20
CA GLY A 276 -3.36 -1.70 -8.91
C GLY A 276 -2.32 -0.57 -8.94
N SER A 277 -2.07 0.00 -7.77
CA SER A 277 -1.10 1.09 -7.60
C SER A 277 0.35 0.60 -7.73
N THR A 278 1.20 1.41 -8.36
CA THR A 278 2.65 1.20 -8.42
C THR A 278 3.29 1.17 -7.03
N ASN A 279 2.65 1.73 -6.02
CA ASN A 279 3.09 1.65 -4.63
C ASN A 279 3.20 0.22 -4.09
N ALA A 280 2.51 -0.75 -4.69
CA ALA A 280 2.69 -2.16 -4.36
C ALA A 280 4.12 -2.64 -4.64
N GLY A 281 4.80 -2.08 -5.66
CA GLY A 281 6.22 -2.33 -5.94
C GLY A 281 7.17 -1.84 -4.84
N LEU A 282 6.70 -0.98 -3.93
CA LEU A 282 7.41 -0.55 -2.73
C LEU A 282 6.96 -1.34 -1.50
N HIS A 283 5.65 -1.58 -1.35
CA HIS A 283 5.10 -2.13 -0.12
C HIS A 283 5.22 -3.65 -0.02
N LEU A 284 5.16 -4.40 -1.14
CA LEU A 284 5.41 -5.85 -1.12
C LEU A 284 6.84 -6.18 -0.71
N PRO A 285 7.89 -5.55 -1.28
CA PRO A 285 9.25 -5.69 -0.77
C PRO A 285 9.42 -5.30 0.70
N ALA A 286 8.74 -4.24 1.17
CA ALA A 286 8.80 -3.84 2.57
C ALA A 286 8.20 -4.90 3.52
N ILE A 287 7.06 -5.50 3.16
CA ILE A 287 6.45 -6.60 3.92
C ILE A 287 7.37 -7.84 3.91
N ALA A 288 7.95 -8.15 2.75
CA ALA A 288 8.92 -9.25 2.61
C ALA A 288 10.16 -9.04 3.49
N HIS A 289 10.65 -7.80 3.57
CA HIS A 289 11.78 -7.41 4.40
C HIS A 289 11.52 -7.69 5.90
N GLU A 290 10.31 -7.40 6.39
CA GLU A 290 9.89 -7.74 7.75
C GLU A 290 9.82 -9.24 8.02
N ALA A 291 9.65 -10.05 6.97
CA ALA A 291 9.63 -11.51 7.07
C ALA A 291 11.01 -12.16 6.88
N GLY A 292 12.03 -11.39 6.51
CA GLY A 292 13.34 -11.93 6.09
C GLY A 292 13.29 -12.68 4.75
N ILE A 293 12.29 -12.39 3.91
CA ILE A 293 12.10 -13.02 2.60
C ILE A 293 12.81 -12.19 1.53
N ALA A 294 13.67 -12.84 0.73
CA ALA A 294 14.25 -12.22 -0.46
C ALA A 294 13.15 -12.01 -1.52
N PHE A 295 12.67 -10.78 -1.63
CA PHE A 295 11.63 -10.37 -2.58
C PHE A 295 11.78 -8.87 -2.83
N ASP A 296 12.13 -8.48 -4.03
CA ASP A 296 12.41 -7.10 -4.39
C ASP A 296 11.53 -6.57 -5.53
N LEU A 297 11.78 -5.35 -5.97
CA LEU A 297 11.05 -4.73 -7.07
C LEU A 297 11.11 -5.57 -8.35
N PHE A 298 12.21 -6.26 -8.63
CA PHE A 298 12.35 -7.07 -9.84
C PHE A 298 11.45 -8.30 -9.81
N ASP A 299 11.33 -8.95 -8.65
CA ASP A 299 10.39 -10.05 -8.46
C ASP A 299 8.95 -9.60 -8.75
N VAL A 300 8.58 -8.43 -8.23
CA VAL A 300 7.26 -7.81 -8.49
C VAL A 300 7.07 -7.56 -9.99
N CYS A 301 8.06 -6.98 -10.64
CA CYS A 301 7.99 -6.66 -12.07
C CYS A 301 7.87 -7.89 -12.97
N ASP A 302 8.62 -8.95 -12.66
CA ASP A 302 8.58 -10.20 -13.42
C ASP A 302 7.19 -10.87 -13.28
N ILE A 303 6.63 -10.91 -12.06
CA ILE A 303 5.28 -11.41 -11.82
C ILE A 303 4.22 -10.59 -12.59
N PHE A 304 4.37 -9.26 -12.62
CA PHE A 304 3.43 -8.38 -13.33
C PHE A 304 3.44 -8.65 -14.83
N ARG A 305 4.61 -8.91 -15.43
CA ARG A 305 4.74 -9.23 -16.85
C ARG A 305 3.99 -10.50 -17.24
N ASP A 306 4.01 -11.49 -16.36
CA ASP A 306 3.42 -12.81 -16.59
C ASP A 306 1.96 -12.93 -16.15
N THR A 307 1.34 -11.83 -15.71
CA THR A 307 -0.01 -11.82 -15.17
C THR A 307 -0.94 -10.97 -16.05
N PRO A 308 -2.03 -11.53 -16.60
CA PRO A 308 -2.97 -10.77 -17.43
C PRO A 308 -3.75 -9.73 -16.61
N TYR A 309 -4.06 -8.58 -17.22
CA TYR A 309 -4.96 -7.56 -16.66
C TYR A 309 -6.40 -7.84 -17.11
N PHE A 310 -7.30 -8.11 -16.15
CA PHE A 310 -8.66 -8.51 -16.45
C PHE A 310 -9.73 -7.93 -15.50
N VAL A 311 -9.39 -6.99 -14.65
CA VAL A 311 -10.34 -6.31 -13.74
C VAL A 311 -10.42 -4.83 -14.08
N ASP A 312 -11.59 -4.38 -14.56
CA ASP A 312 -11.81 -3.05 -15.17
C ASP A 312 -12.11 -2.00 -14.10
N LEU A 313 -11.09 -1.52 -13.37
CA LEU A 313 -11.22 -0.57 -12.27
C LEU A 313 -10.57 0.79 -12.55
N LYS A 314 -11.21 1.88 -12.08
CA LYS A 314 -10.56 3.20 -12.02
C LYS A 314 -9.24 3.12 -11.23
N PRO A 315 -8.18 3.82 -11.64
CA PRO A 315 -8.12 4.90 -12.63
C PRO A 315 -7.92 4.42 -14.08
N GLY A 316 -7.48 3.20 -14.33
CA GLY A 316 -7.24 2.67 -15.68
C GLY A 316 -8.51 2.25 -16.41
N GLY A 317 -9.53 1.84 -15.67
CA GLY A 317 -10.80 1.35 -16.17
C GLY A 317 -11.99 2.22 -15.76
N LYS A 318 -13.20 1.60 -15.74
CA LYS A 318 -14.48 2.30 -15.60
C LYS A 318 -15.08 2.22 -14.21
N TYR A 319 -14.93 1.07 -13.54
CA TYR A 319 -15.64 0.73 -12.33
C TYR A 319 -14.91 1.19 -11.06
N VAL A 320 -15.63 1.25 -9.94
CA VAL A 320 -15.08 1.67 -8.64
C VAL A 320 -14.92 0.46 -7.69
N ALA A 321 -14.27 0.67 -6.55
CA ALA A 321 -14.00 -0.40 -5.58
C ALA A 321 -15.27 -1.11 -5.08
N LYS A 322 -16.38 -0.37 -4.91
CA LYS A 322 -17.69 -0.94 -4.58
C LYS A 322 -18.14 -1.97 -5.62
N ASP A 323 -17.94 -1.68 -6.91
CA ASP A 323 -18.35 -2.57 -8.00
C ASP A 323 -17.55 -3.89 -7.96
N LEU A 324 -16.26 -3.82 -7.61
CA LEU A 324 -15.44 -5.02 -7.41
C LEU A 324 -16.03 -5.91 -6.31
N TYR A 325 -16.39 -5.33 -5.15
CA TYR A 325 -17.04 -6.08 -4.07
C TYR A 325 -18.34 -6.74 -4.54
N GLU A 326 -19.20 -5.98 -5.21
CA GLU A 326 -20.48 -6.46 -5.75
C GLU A 326 -20.29 -7.53 -6.84
N ALA A 327 -19.17 -7.50 -7.59
CA ALA A 327 -18.80 -8.54 -8.55
C ALA A 327 -18.23 -9.81 -7.91
N GLY A 328 -17.97 -9.82 -6.59
CA GLY A 328 -17.49 -10.98 -5.83
C GLY A 328 -16.07 -10.82 -5.27
N GLY A 329 -15.46 -9.66 -5.45
CA GLY A 329 -14.24 -9.25 -4.78
C GLY A 329 -13.00 -10.07 -5.15
N VAL A 330 -12.00 -9.98 -4.29
CA VAL A 330 -10.70 -10.68 -4.44
C VAL A 330 -10.85 -12.20 -4.58
N PRO A 331 -11.78 -12.88 -3.88
CA PRO A 331 -11.95 -14.33 -4.06
C PRO A 331 -12.28 -14.74 -5.51
N VAL A 332 -13.13 -13.98 -6.22
CA VAL A 332 -13.43 -14.24 -7.63
C VAL A 332 -12.23 -13.94 -8.52
N VAL A 333 -11.50 -12.87 -8.25
CA VAL A 333 -10.26 -12.52 -8.97
C VAL A 333 -9.23 -13.64 -8.82
N MET A 334 -8.99 -14.12 -7.61
CA MET A 334 -8.04 -15.22 -7.36
C MET A 334 -8.50 -16.54 -7.97
N LYS A 335 -9.82 -16.80 -8.00
CA LYS A 335 -10.38 -17.97 -8.69
C LYS A 335 -10.12 -17.93 -10.19
N GLU A 336 -10.20 -16.76 -10.83
CA GLU A 336 -9.84 -16.60 -12.24
C GLU A 336 -8.34 -16.79 -12.49
N LEU A 337 -7.46 -16.29 -11.62
CA LEU A 337 -6.02 -16.56 -11.67
C LEU A 337 -5.71 -18.06 -11.47
N ARG A 338 -6.42 -18.73 -10.55
CA ARG A 338 -6.31 -20.18 -10.30
C ARG A 338 -6.57 -21.00 -11.56
N LYS A 339 -7.59 -20.62 -12.36
CA LYS A 339 -7.92 -21.29 -13.63
C LYS A 339 -6.78 -21.24 -14.65
N GLN A 340 -5.87 -20.27 -14.51
CA GLN A 340 -4.67 -20.13 -15.35
C GLN A 340 -3.42 -20.76 -14.72
N GLY A 341 -3.55 -21.43 -13.57
CA GLY A 341 -2.40 -21.98 -12.84
C GLY A 341 -1.50 -20.94 -12.20
N LEU A 342 -2.02 -19.74 -11.95
CA LEU A 342 -1.26 -18.57 -11.45
C LEU A 342 -1.39 -18.35 -9.95
N ILE A 343 -1.91 -19.28 -9.16
CA ILE A 343 -2.07 -19.18 -7.70
C ILE A 343 -1.35 -20.33 -7.00
N HIS A 344 -0.60 -20.01 -5.98
CA HIS A 344 -0.09 -20.98 -5.01
C HIS A 344 -1.18 -21.31 -3.99
N GLU A 345 -1.74 -22.50 -4.11
CA GLU A 345 -2.92 -22.94 -3.35
C GLU A 345 -2.57 -23.43 -1.94
N ASP A 346 -1.31 -23.79 -1.69
CA ASP A 346 -0.80 -24.33 -0.44
C ASP A 346 -0.49 -23.26 0.62
N CYS A 347 -0.68 -21.97 0.31
CA CYS A 347 -0.47 -20.88 1.26
C CYS A 347 -1.51 -20.90 2.39
N MET A 348 -1.06 -20.77 3.64
CA MET A 348 -1.92 -20.65 4.82
C MET A 348 -2.62 -19.28 4.84
N THR A 349 -3.83 -19.24 5.42
CA THR A 349 -4.60 -18.00 5.58
C THR A 349 -5.01 -17.74 7.03
N ALA A 350 -5.50 -16.53 7.29
CA ALA A 350 -6.02 -16.11 8.59
C ALA A 350 -7.26 -16.88 9.07
N THR A 351 -7.90 -17.67 8.20
CA THR A 351 -8.97 -18.60 8.61
C THR A 351 -8.42 -19.90 9.20
N GLY A 352 -7.13 -20.15 9.05
CA GLY A 352 -6.47 -21.41 9.37
C GLY A 352 -6.66 -22.49 8.28
N ARG A 353 -7.18 -22.12 7.12
CA ARG A 353 -7.29 -22.98 5.92
C ARG A 353 -6.25 -22.55 4.90
N THR A 354 -5.99 -23.41 3.92
CA THR A 354 -5.15 -23.03 2.79
C THR A 354 -5.91 -22.15 1.79
N MET A 355 -5.18 -21.42 0.96
CA MET A 355 -5.77 -20.61 -0.11
C MET A 355 -6.60 -21.46 -1.08
N GLY A 356 -6.16 -22.67 -1.40
CA GLY A 356 -6.92 -23.60 -2.23
C GLY A 356 -8.27 -23.96 -1.62
N GLU A 357 -8.30 -24.31 -0.32
CA GLU A 357 -9.53 -24.62 0.42
C GLU A 357 -10.48 -23.41 0.49
N GLU A 358 -9.94 -22.17 0.57
CA GLU A 358 -10.76 -20.96 0.51
C GLU A 358 -11.38 -20.75 -0.87
N LEU A 359 -10.62 -21.01 -1.93
CA LEU A 359 -11.11 -20.85 -3.30
C LEU A 359 -12.09 -21.94 -3.73
N ASP A 360 -12.05 -23.14 -3.13
CA ASP A 360 -12.99 -24.25 -3.39
C ASP A 360 -14.43 -23.89 -3.04
N VAL A 361 -14.63 -23.07 -2.00
CA VAL A 361 -15.98 -22.65 -1.56
C VAL A 361 -16.51 -21.43 -2.31
N VAL A 362 -15.69 -20.78 -3.17
CA VAL A 362 -16.13 -19.65 -3.98
C VAL A 362 -17.00 -20.12 -5.14
N THR A 363 -18.31 -19.95 -5.01
CA THR A 363 -19.28 -20.36 -6.06
C THR A 363 -19.42 -19.33 -7.18
N ARG A 364 -19.21 -18.04 -6.86
CA ARG A 364 -19.36 -16.93 -7.79
C ARG A 364 -18.36 -17.00 -8.94
N GLN A 365 -18.77 -16.54 -10.13
CA GLN A 365 -17.96 -16.50 -11.35
C GLN A 365 -17.70 -15.04 -11.73
N ALA A 366 -16.70 -14.81 -12.58
CA ALA A 366 -16.46 -13.53 -13.24
C ALA A 366 -17.72 -13.08 -13.98
N ASP A 367 -18.09 -11.80 -13.85
CA ASP A 367 -19.32 -11.23 -14.40
C ASP A 367 -19.18 -10.75 -15.85
N GLY A 368 -17.96 -10.78 -16.39
CA GLY A 368 -17.63 -10.31 -17.74
C GLY A 368 -17.76 -8.78 -17.94
N ARG A 369 -17.87 -8.03 -16.85
CA ARG A 369 -18.01 -6.55 -16.83
C ARG A 369 -16.95 -5.88 -15.96
N VAL A 370 -16.98 -6.14 -14.66
CA VAL A 370 -16.00 -5.66 -13.69
C VAL A 370 -14.82 -6.63 -13.66
N ILE A 371 -15.11 -7.91 -13.54
CA ILE A 371 -14.14 -9.01 -13.58
C ILE A 371 -14.36 -9.81 -14.87
N TYR A 372 -13.43 -9.70 -15.81
CA TYR A 372 -13.44 -10.51 -17.02
C TYR A 372 -12.88 -11.91 -16.74
N PRO A 373 -13.26 -12.94 -17.53
CA PRO A 373 -12.55 -14.22 -17.46
C PRO A 373 -11.06 -14.03 -17.78
N ALA A 374 -10.17 -14.60 -16.98
CA ALA A 374 -8.72 -14.46 -17.18
C ALA A 374 -8.24 -15.06 -18.53
N ALA A 375 -9.01 -15.96 -19.13
CA ALA A 375 -8.76 -16.49 -20.48
C ALA A 375 -8.99 -15.46 -21.59
N THR A 376 -9.78 -14.41 -21.34
CA THR A 376 -10.08 -13.32 -22.27
C THR A 376 -9.83 -11.98 -21.59
N PRO A 377 -8.56 -11.68 -21.22
CA PRO A 377 -8.22 -10.50 -20.43
C PRO A 377 -8.35 -9.22 -21.26
N ILE A 378 -8.36 -8.06 -20.58
CA ILE A 378 -8.29 -6.73 -21.19
C ILE A 378 -6.93 -6.56 -21.89
N THR A 379 -5.85 -6.96 -21.21
CA THR A 379 -4.50 -7.07 -21.80
C THR A 379 -3.82 -8.35 -21.34
N LYS A 380 -2.90 -8.88 -22.17
CA LYS A 380 -2.16 -10.13 -21.87
C LYS A 380 -1.14 -9.97 -20.75
N THR A 381 -0.68 -8.75 -20.50
CA THR A 381 0.27 -8.38 -19.44
C THR A 381 -0.44 -7.54 -18.40
N GLY A 382 0.12 -7.48 -17.19
CA GLY A 382 -0.44 -6.71 -16.08
C GLY A 382 -0.53 -5.21 -16.37
N GLY A 383 -1.43 -4.53 -15.65
CA GLY A 383 -1.62 -3.08 -15.77
C GLY A 383 -0.48 -2.24 -15.18
N VAL A 384 0.58 -2.89 -14.70
CA VAL A 384 1.79 -2.27 -14.14
C VAL A 384 3.00 -2.99 -14.69
N VAL A 385 4.03 -2.26 -15.10
CA VAL A 385 5.25 -2.80 -15.72
C VAL A 385 6.48 -2.27 -15.00
N GLY A 386 7.47 -3.15 -14.79
CA GLY A 386 8.80 -2.78 -14.33
C GLY A 386 9.72 -2.44 -15.49
N LEU A 387 10.56 -1.42 -15.29
CA LEU A 387 11.52 -0.97 -16.28
C LEU A 387 12.95 -1.11 -15.74
N LYS A 388 13.89 -1.44 -16.62
CA LYS A 388 15.33 -1.51 -16.37
C LYS A 388 16.11 -0.81 -17.48
N GLY A 389 17.33 -0.41 -17.20
CA GLY A 389 18.25 0.13 -18.20
C GLY A 389 19.40 0.90 -17.56
N ASN A 390 20.22 1.54 -18.38
CA ASN A 390 21.34 2.33 -17.88
C ASN A 390 20.89 3.54 -17.05
N LEU A 391 19.63 3.99 -17.20
CA LEU A 391 19.04 5.05 -16.39
C LEU A 391 18.42 4.53 -15.08
N ALA A 392 18.00 3.27 -15.04
CA ALA A 392 17.38 2.62 -13.88
C ALA A 392 17.98 1.23 -13.61
N PRO A 393 19.25 1.10 -13.22
CA PRO A 393 19.87 -0.19 -12.97
C PRO A 393 19.28 -0.95 -11.78
N GLU A 394 18.69 -0.25 -10.80
CA GLU A 394 17.92 -0.85 -9.68
C GLU A 394 16.42 -0.93 -9.95
N GLY A 395 15.99 -0.60 -11.17
CA GLY A 395 14.62 -0.68 -11.61
C GLY A 395 13.84 0.63 -11.49
N ALA A 396 12.68 0.61 -12.12
CA ALA A 396 11.66 1.63 -12.08
C ALA A 396 10.31 0.97 -12.33
N ILE A 397 9.21 1.67 -12.09
CA ILE A 397 7.86 1.11 -12.23
C ILE A 397 6.92 2.10 -12.92
N VAL A 398 6.06 1.57 -13.80
CA VAL A 398 5.06 2.37 -14.53
C VAL A 398 3.72 1.68 -14.55
N LYS A 399 2.65 2.46 -14.44
CA LYS A 399 1.28 1.99 -14.65
C LYS A 399 0.91 2.16 -16.11
N VAL A 400 0.56 1.05 -16.77
CA VAL A 400 0.16 1.01 -18.18
C VAL A 400 -1.34 0.70 -18.37
N ALA A 401 -2.04 0.38 -17.26
CA ALA A 401 -3.48 0.16 -17.32
C ALA A 401 -4.21 1.37 -17.92
N GLY A 402 -4.95 1.13 -19.01
CA GLY A 402 -5.65 2.18 -19.75
C GLY A 402 -4.83 2.89 -20.83
N MET A 403 -3.57 2.47 -21.08
CA MET A 403 -2.74 2.93 -22.20
C MET A 403 -2.84 1.94 -23.37
N SER A 404 -2.94 2.46 -24.60
CA SER A 404 -2.78 1.65 -25.81
C SER A 404 -1.31 1.27 -26.05
N GLU A 405 -1.04 0.27 -26.86
CA GLU A 405 0.35 -0.20 -27.12
C GLU A 405 1.25 0.90 -27.69
N ASP A 406 0.73 1.74 -28.57
CA ASP A 406 1.45 2.89 -29.15
C ASP A 406 1.77 3.98 -28.12
N GLU A 407 1.02 4.07 -27.03
CA GLU A 407 1.28 4.98 -25.91
C GLU A 407 2.34 4.44 -24.92
N GLN A 408 2.74 3.17 -25.05
CA GLN A 408 3.68 2.51 -24.14
C GLN A 408 5.14 2.62 -24.57
N VAL A 409 5.44 3.39 -25.62
CA VAL A 409 6.79 3.71 -26.06
C VAL A 409 6.92 5.22 -26.23
N PHE A 410 7.93 5.80 -25.59
CA PHE A 410 8.19 7.23 -25.66
C PHE A 410 9.70 7.51 -25.72
N THR A 411 10.13 8.38 -26.61
CA THR A 411 11.52 8.85 -26.66
C THR A 411 11.52 10.38 -26.81
N GLY A 412 12.27 11.05 -25.93
CA GLY A 412 12.32 12.49 -25.96
C GLY A 412 13.48 13.09 -25.16
N PRO A 413 13.77 14.39 -25.38
CA PRO A 413 14.79 15.08 -24.62
C PRO A 413 14.35 15.34 -23.17
N ALA A 414 15.28 15.16 -22.25
CA ALA A 414 15.08 15.44 -20.83
C ALA A 414 14.87 16.92 -20.56
N ARG A 415 13.92 17.24 -19.68
CA ARG A 415 13.79 18.51 -19.00
C ARG A 415 13.85 18.28 -17.50
N VAL A 416 14.98 18.67 -16.89
CA VAL A 416 15.35 18.26 -15.53
C VAL A 416 14.96 19.33 -14.51
N PHE A 417 14.33 18.86 -13.42
CA PHE A 417 13.95 19.65 -12.25
C PHE A 417 14.47 19.00 -10.98
N GLU A 418 14.91 19.83 -10.02
CA GLU A 418 15.49 19.37 -8.76
C GLU A 418 14.45 19.02 -7.69
N CYS A 419 13.18 19.39 -7.89
CA CYS A 419 12.06 19.09 -7.01
C CYS A 419 10.72 19.21 -7.77
N GLU A 420 9.64 18.71 -7.14
CA GLU A 420 8.28 18.78 -7.70
C GLU A 420 7.80 20.22 -7.86
N GLU A 421 8.13 21.13 -6.92
CA GLU A 421 7.69 22.52 -6.92
C GLU A 421 8.12 23.25 -8.19
N ASP A 422 9.40 23.09 -8.58
CA ASP A 422 9.95 23.71 -9.78
C ASP A 422 9.30 23.13 -11.05
N ALA A 423 9.11 21.81 -11.07
CA ALA A 423 8.45 21.13 -12.18
C ALA A 423 6.98 21.58 -12.31
N PHE A 424 6.26 21.68 -11.20
CA PHE A 424 4.87 22.12 -11.19
C PHE A 424 4.74 23.58 -11.63
N ALA A 425 5.64 24.47 -11.18
CA ALA A 425 5.67 25.87 -11.59
C ALA A 425 5.88 26.00 -13.12
N ALA A 426 6.84 25.25 -13.68
CA ALA A 426 7.10 25.20 -15.12
C ALA A 426 5.89 24.66 -15.91
N VAL A 427 5.25 23.59 -15.41
CA VAL A 427 4.04 23.03 -16.05
C VAL A 427 2.90 24.03 -16.01
N LYS A 428 2.68 24.70 -14.88
CA LYS A 428 1.65 25.75 -14.75
C LYS A 428 1.87 26.90 -15.72
N ALA A 429 3.13 27.33 -15.87
CA ALA A 429 3.53 28.39 -16.79
C ALA A 429 3.63 27.94 -18.27
N ARG A 430 3.40 26.64 -18.55
CA ARG A 430 3.58 26.01 -19.87
C ARG A 430 5.01 26.17 -20.42
N GLU A 431 6.02 26.15 -19.55
CA GLU A 431 7.44 26.25 -19.88
C GLU A 431 8.05 24.89 -20.21
N TYR A 432 7.35 24.08 -20.98
CA TYR A 432 7.79 22.79 -21.50
C TYR A 432 7.29 22.60 -22.93
N ARG A 433 7.78 21.60 -23.65
CA ARG A 433 7.44 21.31 -25.04
C ARG A 433 6.83 19.92 -25.18
N GLU A 434 5.98 19.76 -26.18
CA GLU A 434 5.51 18.44 -26.64
C GLU A 434 6.72 17.59 -27.02
N GLY A 435 6.73 16.31 -26.61
CA GLY A 435 7.81 15.38 -26.86
C GLY A 435 8.93 15.37 -25.80
N GLU A 436 8.92 16.27 -24.81
CA GLU A 436 9.90 16.25 -23.72
C GLU A 436 9.60 15.15 -22.66
N VAL A 437 10.66 14.67 -22.01
CA VAL A 437 10.58 13.85 -20.79
C VAL A 437 10.89 14.75 -19.60
N ILE A 438 9.88 15.03 -18.78
CA ILE A 438 10.05 15.79 -17.53
C ILE A 438 10.69 14.86 -16.50
N VAL A 439 11.84 15.28 -16.00
CA VAL A 439 12.61 14.56 -14.96
C VAL A 439 12.50 15.32 -13.66
N ILE A 440 11.90 14.69 -12.64
CA ILE A 440 11.81 15.25 -11.28
C ILE A 440 12.68 14.38 -10.37
N ARG A 441 13.80 14.91 -9.93
CA ARG A 441 14.78 14.17 -9.12
C ARG A 441 14.92 14.72 -7.70
N ASN A 442 15.63 13.99 -6.84
CA ASN A 442 15.76 14.25 -5.40
C ASN A 442 14.42 14.16 -4.64
N GLU A 443 13.51 13.33 -5.11
CA GLU A 443 12.25 12.99 -4.47
C GLU A 443 12.20 11.51 -4.03
N GLY A 444 13.36 10.83 -4.11
CA GLY A 444 13.55 9.46 -3.62
C GLY A 444 13.52 9.33 -2.10
N PRO A 445 13.65 8.10 -1.57
CA PRO A 445 13.52 7.83 -0.13
C PRO A 445 14.38 8.71 0.78
N ALA A 446 15.66 8.87 0.46
CA ALA A 446 16.61 9.65 1.26
C ALA A 446 16.71 11.11 0.79
N GLY A 447 16.73 11.36 -0.51
CA GLY A 447 16.91 12.70 -1.08
C GLY A 447 15.71 13.61 -0.90
N GLY A 448 14.52 13.06 -1.06
CA GLY A 448 13.24 13.69 -0.69
C GLY A 448 12.61 12.91 0.46
N PRO A 449 13.07 13.09 1.74
CA PRO A 449 12.65 12.24 2.84
C PRO A 449 11.15 12.02 2.90
N GLY A 450 10.73 10.74 2.94
CA GLY A 450 9.34 10.35 2.80
C GLY A 450 8.89 10.07 1.36
N MET A 451 9.77 10.19 0.34
CA MET A 451 9.52 9.77 -1.03
C MET A 451 8.08 10.13 -1.48
N ARG A 452 7.75 11.44 -1.48
CA ARG A 452 6.37 11.91 -1.65
C ARG A 452 5.72 11.41 -2.95
N GLU A 453 4.42 11.26 -2.91
CA GLU A 453 3.61 11.00 -4.11
C GLU A 453 3.23 12.31 -4.80
N MET A 454 3.48 12.37 -6.10
CA MET A 454 3.18 13.53 -6.92
C MET A 454 1.91 13.27 -7.74
N LEU A 455 0.96 14.19 -7.70
CA LEU A 455 -0.26 14.18 -8.51
C LEU A 455 -0.53 15.54 -9.15
N ALA A 456 -0.16 16.63 -8.49
CA ALA A 456 -0.47 17.98 -8.97
C ALA A 456 0.12 18.25 -10.37
N THR A 457 1.40 17.90 -10.58
CA THR A 457 2.10 18.06 -11.87
C THR A 457 1.45 17.24 -12.98
N THR A 458 1.11 15.96 -12.69
CA THR A 458 0.49 15.06 -13.69
C THR A 458 -0.96 15.45 -13.99
N ALA A 459 -1.71 15.91 -12.98
CA ALA A 459 -3.07 16.41 -13.17
C ALA A 459 -3.09 17.71 -14.01
N ALA A 460 -2.14 18.61 -13.77
CA ALA A 460 -2.00 19.84 -14.57
C ALA A 460 -1.70 19.53 -16.04
N LEU A 461 -0.76 18.62 -16.33
CA LEU A 461 -0.47 18.17 -17.70
C LEU A 461 -1.68 17.53 -18.37
N SER A 462 -2.41 16.67 -17.65
CA SER A 462 -3.63 16.06 -18.15
C SER A 462 -4.71 17.11 -18.44
N GLY A 463 -4.92 18.07 -17.52
CA GLY A 463 -5.86 19.18 -17.70
C GLY A 463 -5.52 20.08 -18.88
N GLN A 464 -4.24 20.22 -19.22
CA GLN A 464 -3.75 20.96 -20.40
C GLN A 464 -3.81 20.15 -21.71
N GLY A 465 -4.26 18.87 -21.66
CA GLY A 465 -4.33 17.98 -22.81
C GLY A 465 -2.96 17.40 -23.24
N MET A 466 -1.96 17.47 -22.37
CA MET A 466 -0.58 17.06 -22.65
C MET A 466 -0.20 15.69 -22.08
N GLY A 467 -1.10 15.03 -21.38
CA GLY A 467 -0.83 13.76 -20.68
C GLY A 467 -0.37 12.60 -21.56
N LYS A 468 -0.60 12.64 -22.89
CA LYS A 468 -0.11 11.65 -23.87
C LYS A 468 1.09 12.18 -24.70
N LYS A 469 1.46 13.44 -24.53
CA LYS A 469 2.43 14.14 -25.37
C LYS A 469 3.74 14.44 -24.65
N VAL A 470 3.76 14.22 -23.34
CA VAL A 470 4.91 14.42 -22.45
C VAL A 470 4.98 13.23 -21.52
N ALA A 471 6.17 12.66 -21.32
CA ALA A 471 6.41 11.64 -20.32
C ALA A 471 7.04 12.26 -19.06
N LEU A 472 6.89 11.57 -17.92
CA LEU A 472 7.52 11.98 -16.65
C LEU A 472 8.31 10.81 -16.06
N ILE A 473 9.48 11.11 -15.49
CA ILE A 473 10.25 10.17 -14.69
C ILE A 473 10.67 10.79 -13.35
N THR A 474 10.75 9.99 -12.30
CA THR A 474 11.17 10.43 -10.97
C THR A 474 11.80 9.31 -10.16
N ASP A 475 12.75 9.66 -9.29
CA ASP A 475 13.23 8.76 -8.22
C ASP A 475 12.26 8.71 -7.02
N GLY A 476 11.24 9.58 -7.00
CA GLY A 476 10.11 9.57 -6.10
C GLY A 476 8.96 8.67 -6.58
N ARG A 477 7.72 9.06 -6.26
CA ARG A 477 6.51 8.32 -6.60
C ARG A 477 5.48 9.20 -7.29
N PHE A 478 4.65 8.57 -8.13
CA PHE A 478 3.40 9.17 -8.58
C PHE A 478 2.21 8.52 -7.85
N SER A 479 1.18 9.30 -7.61
CA SER A 479 -0.07 8.81 -7.02
C SER A 479 -0.68 7.67 -7.85
N GLY A 480 -1.32 6.70 -7.19
CA GLY A 480 -2.08 5.65 -7.85
C GLY A 480 -3.21 6.16 -8.76
N ALA A 481 -3.64 7.41 -8.60
CA ALA A 481 -4.62 8.09 -9.44
C ALA A 481 -4.03 8.73 -10.72
N THR A 482 -2.70 8.74 -10.87
CA THR A 482 -1.99 9.35 -12.01
C THR A 482 -2.35 8.66 -13.33
N ARG A 483 -2.49 9.45 -14.40
CA ARG A 483 -2.64 9.02 -15.79
C ARG A 483 -1.47 9.53 -16.64
N GLY A 484 -1.21 8.85 -17.76
CA GLY A 484 -0.12 9.16 -18.68
C GLY A 484 1.14 8.33 -18.42
N PHE A 485 2.17 8.49 -19.23
CA PHE A 485 3.41 7.73 -19.12
C PHE A 485 4.29 8.31 -18.00
N CYS A 486 4.01 7.89 -16.77
CA CYS A 486 4.68 8.38 -15.56
C CYS A 486 5.41 7.23 -14.88
N VAL A 487 6.75 7.29 -14.90
CA VAL A 487 7.65 6.27 -14.34
C VAL A 487 8.19 6.75 -12.99
N GLY A 488 7.89 6.00 -11.93
CA GLY A 488 8.40 6.25 -10.58
C GLY A 488 9.44 5.24 -10.13
N HIS A 489 9.95 5.44 -8.93
CA HIS A 489 10.94 4.57 -8.27
C HIS A 489 12.22 4.37 -9.09
N VAL A 490 12.63 5.35 -9.91
CA VAL A 490 13.86 5.25 -10.69
C VAL A 490 15.06 5.10 -9.73
N GLY A 491 15.66 3.94 -9.74
CA GLY A 491 16.72 3.58 -8.80
C GLY A 491 18.03 3.19 -9.47
N PRO A 492 19.17 3.52 -8.83
CA PRO A 492 19.34 4.26 -7.55
C PRO A 492 18.87 5.72 -7.63
N GLU A 493 18.36 6.25 -6.50
CA GLU A 493 17.89 7.64 -6.44
C GLU A 493 19.02 8.68 -6.66
N ALA A 494 18.63 9.89 -7.03
CA ALA A 494 19.58 10.97 -7.31
C ALA A 494 20.45 11.34 -6.10
N ALA A 495 19.90 11.31 -4.89
CA ALA A 495 20.63 11.62 -3.66
C ALA A 495 21.81 10.67 -3.40
N HIS A 496 21.75 9.45 -3.93
CA HIS A 496 22.84 8.47 -3.88
C HIS A 496 23.69 8.45 -5.16
N GLY A 497 23.48 9.44 -6.05
CA GLY A 497 24.22 9.57 -7.31
C GLY A 497 23.89 8.46 -8.30
N GLY A 498 22.64 7.99 -8.31
CA GLY A 498 22.12 7.16 -9.38
C GLY A 498 22.15 7.89 -10.74
N PRO A 499 21.99 7.20 -11.87
CA PRO A 499 22.08 7.80 -13.19
C PRO A 499 21.12 8.99 -13.40
N ILE A 500 19.97 9.00 -12.75
CA ILE A 500 19.02 10.12 -12.79
C ILE A 500 19.63 11.43 -12.26
N ALA A 501 20.59 11.36 -11.33
CA ALA A 501 21.31 12.53 -10.82
C ALA A 501 22.21 13.16 -11.90
N LEU A 502 22.62 12.37 -12.89
CA LEU A 502 23.60 12.76 -13.91
C LEU A 502 22.96 13.35 -15.16
N LEU A 503 21.63 13.30 -15.26
CA LEU A 503 20.89 13.83 -16.39
C LEU A 503 21.03 15.36 -16.52
N ARG A 504 21.11 15.81 -17.76
CA ARG A 504 21.11 17.23 -18.15
C ARG A 504 19.98 17.51 -19.14
N ASN A 505 19.52 18.75 -19.20
CA ASN A 505 18.52 19.14 -20.18
C ASN A 505 18.99 18.79 -21.61
N GLY A 506 18.10 18.15 -22.38
CA GLY A 506 18.38 17.71 -23.75
C GLY A 506 18.90 16.28 -23.88
N ASP A 507 19.27 15.58 -22.80
CA ASP A 507 19.64 14.17 -22.87
C ASP A 507 18.45 13.34 -23.39
N MET A 508 18.69 12.49 -24.40
CA MET A 508 17.61 11.68 -24.99
C MET A 508 17.31 10.47 -24.11
N ILE A 509 16.06 10.37 -23.66
CA ILE A 509 15.59 9.30 -22.81
C ILE A 509 14.58 8.45 -23.58
N THR A 510 14.72 7.13 -23.48
CA THR A 510 13.78 6.14 -24.02
C THR A 510 13.06 5.42 -22.87
N LEU A 511 11.72 5.47 -22.91
CA LEU A 511 10.82 4.74 -22.05
C LEU A 511 10.07 3.73 -22.94
N ASN A 512 10.22 2.44 -22.68
CA ASN A 512 9.53 1.39 -23.44
C ASN A 512 8.97 0.34 -22.47
N ALA A 513 7.67 0.45 -22.20
CA ALA A 513 6.99 -0.48 -21.32
C ALA A 513 6.74 -1.85 -21.97
N LEU A 514 6.76 -1.95 -23.30
CA LEU A 514 6.62 -3.23 -24.01
C LEU A 514 7.86 -4.12 -23.85
N SER A 515 9.06 -3.51 -23.93
CA SER A 515 10.32 -4.22 -23.70
C SER A 515 10.80 -4.21 -22.24
N GLY A 516 10.22 -3.35 -21.38
CA GLY A 516 10.67 -3.13 -20.01
C GLY A 516 11.95 -2.28 -19.92
N GLU A 517 12.13 -1.30 -20.82
CA GLU A 517 13.35 -0.50 -20.91
C GLU A 517 13.15 0.93 -20.38
N LEU A 518 14.13 1.42 -19.59
CA LEU A 518 14.32 2.84 -19.26
C LEU A 518 15.80 3.18 -19.45
N SER A 519 16.11 3.88 -20.52
CA SER A 519 17.50 4.19 -20.89
C SER A 519 17.70 5.64 -21.28
N VAL A 520 18.94 6.11 -21.18
CA VAL A 520 19.41 7.40 -21.70
C VAL A 520 20.48 7.14 -22.76
N ALA A 521 20.45 7.93 -23.82
CA ALA A 521 21.42 7.85 -24.94
C ALA A 521 22.78 8.47 -24.54
N LEU A 522 23.38 7.93 -23.49
CA LEU A 522 24.74 8.24 -23.01
C LEU A 522 25.54 6.96 -22.92
N SER A 523 26.78 7.02 -23.32
CA SER A 523 27.72 5.91 -23.15
C SER A 523 28.12 5.73 -21.68
N ASP A 524 28.57 4.53 -21.31
CA ASP A 524 29.07 4.26 -19.96
C ASP A 524 30.23 5.20 -19.58
N GLN A 525 31.05 5.60 -20.57
CA GLN A 525 32.15 6.55 -20.36
C GLN A 525 31.64 7.95 -20.02
N GLU A 526 30.58 8.42 -20.69
CA GLU A 526 29.94 9.71 -20.39
C GLU A 526 29.26 9.69 -19.03
N LEU A 527 28.56 8.61 -18.69
CA LEU A 527 27.96 8.45 -17.37
C LEU A 527 29.03 8.44 -16.28
N ALA A 528 30.14 7.73 -16.49
CA ALA A 528 31.26 7.70 -15.55
C ALA A 528 31.92 9.09 -15.39
N ALA A 529 32.10 9.84 -16.49
CA ALA A 529 32.63 11.21 -16.43
C ALA A 529 31.70 12.13 -15.63
N ARG A 530 30.38 12.11 -15.90
CA ARG A 530 29.42 12.90 -15.15
C ARG A 530 29.32 12.48 -13.67
N LYS A 531 29.51 11.18 -13.37
CA LYS A 531 29.57 10.67 -12.00
C LYS A 531 30.79 11.20 -11.25
N ALA A 532 31.94 11.36 -11.93
CA ALA A 532 33.13 11.96 -11.33
C ALA A 532 32.96 13.46 -11.00
N GLU A 533 32.08 14.16 -11.73
CA GLU A 533 31.73 15.56 -11.47
C GLU A 533 30.66 15.71 -10.36
N TRP A 534 29.97 14.63 -10.01
CA TRP A 534 28.92 14.67 -9.02
C TRP A 534 29.45 14.98 -7.61
N THR A 535 28.93 16.03 -6.98
CA THR A 535 29.47 16.59 -5.73
C THR A 535 29.04 15.85 -4.46
N GLY A 536 28.39 14.70 -4.60
CA GLY A 536 27.92 13.89 -3.47
C GLY A 536 26.41 14.03 -3.20
N PRO A 537 25.90 13.32 -2.18
CA PRO A 537 24.49 13.27 -1.90
C PRO A 537 23.93 14.65 -1.53
N ARG A 538 22.71 14.92 -1.99
CA ARG A 538 21.96 16.09 -1.54
C ARG A 538 21.72 15.96 -0.04
N LYS A 539 22.05 17.00 0.73
CA LYS A 539 21.72 17.06 2.16
C LYS A 539 20.21 17.18 2.31
N THR A 540 19.65 16.45 3.26
CA THR A 540 18.24 16.61 3.61
C THR A 540 17.96 18.04 4.06
N ILE A 541 16.78 18.55 3.70
CA ILE A 541 16.30 19.88 4.16
C ILE A 541 15.87 19.85 5.63
N TYR A 542 15.73 18.67 6.24
CA TYR A 542 15.34 18.50 7.64
C TYR A 542 16.57 18.39 8.54
N ALA A 543 16.72 19.31 9.48
CA ALA A 543 17.84 19.32 10.42
C ALA A 543 17.58 18.43 11.66
N THR A 544 16.31 18.11 11.97
CA THR A 544 15.90 17.37 13.18
C THR A 544 14.57 16.65 12.95
N GLY A 545 14.14 15.85 13.92
CA GLY A 545 12.81 15.26 13.95
C GLY A 545 12.67 13.95 13.19
N ALA A 546 11.41 13.58 12.90
CA ALA A 546 11.08 12.28 12.31
C ALA A 546 11.65 12.12 10.90
N LEU A 547 11.50 13.12 10.04
CA LEU A 547 11.98 13.06 8.66
C LEU A 547 13.52 13.10 8.57
N TRP A 548 14.20 13.76 9.53
CA TRP A 548 15.65 13.66 9.63
C TRP A 548 16.10 12.23 9.97
N LYS A 549 15.47 11.60 10.99
CA LYS A 549 15.77 10.20 11.34
C LYS A 549 15.52 9.26 10.16
N TYR A 550 14.38 9.45 9.50
CA TYR A 550 14.00 8.67 8.32
C TYR A 550 15.07 8.76 7.23
N ALA A 551 15.50 9.98 6.87
CA ALA A 551 16.54 10.20 5.85
C ALA A 551 17.89 9.55 6.18
N GLN A 552 18.23 9.39 7.49
CA GLN A 552 19.47 8.75 7.91
C GLN A 552 19.44 7.22 7.80
N LEU A 553 18.26 6.62 7.89
CA LEU A 553 18.11 5.17 8.06
C LEU A 553 17.51 4.50 6.82
N VAL A 554 16.75 5.24 6.00
CA VAL A 554 15.99 4.66 4.91
C VAL A 554 16.88 4.08 3.82
N GLY A 555 16.56 2.86 3.40
CA GLY A 555 17.16 2.18 2.24
C GLY A 555 16.51 2.58 0.92
N GLY A 556 17.03 2.01 -0.17
CA GLY A 556 16.54 2.25 -1.53
C GLY A 556 15.11 1.72 -1.77
N ALA A 557 14.44 2.31 -2.75
CA ALA A 557 13.08 1.93 -3.14
C ALA A 557 12.96 0.47 -3.61
N ARG A 558 14.02 -0.08 -4.23
CA ARG A 558 14.06 -1.48 -4.69
C ARG A 558 13.71 -2.48 -3.59
N LEU A 559 14.16 -2.24 -2.36
CA LEU A 559 13.93 -3.09 -1.19
C LEU A 559 12.80 -2.58 -0.28
N GLY A 560 11.96 -1.67 -0.77
CA GLY A 560 10.79 -1.18 -0.05
C GLY A 560 10.98 0.11 0.75
N ALA A 561 12.13 0.80 0.65
CA ALA A 561 12.42 2.04 1.38
C ALA A 561 12.14 1.89 2.88
N VAL A 562 12.78 0.94 3.53
CA VAL A 562 12.63 0.60 4.96
C VAL A 562 13.78 1.15 5.78
N THR A 563 13.58 1.34 7.08
CA THR A 563 14.50 2.07 7.97
C THR A 563 15.34 1.18 8.89
N HIS A 564 15.33 -0.14 8.68
CA HIS A 564 16.08 -1.12 9.46
C HIS A 564 16.57 -2.28 8.57
N PRO A 565 17.52 -3.13 9.03
CA PRO A 565 18.15 -4.15 8.18
C PRO A 565 17.28 -5.37 7.83
N GLY A 566 16.06 -5.46 8.34
CA GLY A 566 15.14 -6.59 8.12
C GLY A 566 15.06 -7.54 9.31
N ALA A 567 14.19 -8.56 9.17
CA ALA A 567 14.06 -9.57 10.20
C ALA A 567 15.29 -10.46 10.29
N GLY A 568 15.79 -10.61 11.51
CA GLY A 568 16.71 -11.68 11.86
C GLY A 568 15.96 -12.99 12.15
N ASP A 569 16.72 -14.09 12.28
CA ASP A 569 16.20 -15.39 12.70
C ASP A 569 15.82 -15.41 14.19
N GLU A 570 16.11 -14.34 14.91
CA GLU A 570 15.90 -14.23 16.34
C GLU A 570 14.42 -14.08 16.69
N ALA A 571 13.88 -15.05 17.39
CA ALA A 571 12.58 -14.90 18.05
C ALA A 571 12.72 -13.93 19.24
N HIS A 572 11.79 -12.99 19.37
CA HIS A 572 11.73 -12.15 20.57
C HIS A 572 11.45 -12.98 21.81
N VAL A 573 12.37 -12.96 22.77
CA VAL A 573 12.25 -13.69 24.03
C VAL A 573 11.95 -12.72 25.16
N TYR A 574 10.84 -12.94 25.85
CA TYR A 574 10.53 -12.25 27.10
C TYR A 574 11.33 -12.88 28.24
N MET A 575 12.18 -12.12 28.89
CA MET A 575 12.91 -12.57 30.07
C MET A 575 12.31 -11.95 31.32
N ASP A 576 11.99 -12.80 32.30
CA ASP A 576 11.57 -12.35 33.64
C ASP A 576 12.80 -11.97 34.46
N LEU A 577 12.72 -10.87 35.18
CA LEU A 577 13.73 -10.41 36.15
C LEU A 577 13.45 -11.02 37.51
#